data_36d9f366aec56fd6ec9a11a3e30efbf9
#
_entry.id   36d9f366aec56fd6ec9a11a3e30efbf9
#
_cell.length_a   1.000
_cell.length_b   1.000
_cell.length_c   1.000
_cell.angle_alpha   90.00
_cell.angle_beta   90.00
_cell.angle_gamma   90.00
#
_symmetry.space_group_name_H-M   'P 1'
#
loop_
_entity.id
_entity.type
_entity.pdbx_description
1 polymer ?
#
loop_
_entity_poly.entity_id
_entity_poly.type
_entity_poly.pdbx_seq_one_letter_code
_entity_poly.pdbx_strand_id
1 'polypeptide(L)'
;MSDLFKDIIPSILHTKNHVLDNDKDYSAFVVNRAISFHYDCVLQANEMNRFPSLPVNMQYQFLLNSIRGYKRPFRKWEKRETIENLDAVKEYYNYSNQKAKDALVLLDATQIETIKKEINKGGINDSKPRRLRGSKTS
;
A
#
# COMPACT_ATOMS: atom_id res chain seq x y z
N MET A 1 14.79 21.86 2.38
CA MET A 1 13.66 20.92 2.41
C MET A 1 14.15 19.53 2.10
N SER A 2 14.00 18.63 3.03
CA SER A 2 14.38 17.22 2.82
C SER A 2 13.26 16.49 2.09
N ASP A 3 13.58 15.87 0.97
CA ASP A 3 12.60 15.09 0.21
C ASP A 3 12.37 13.73 0.89
N LEU A 4 11.09 13.37 1.11
CA LEU A 4 10.72 12.16 1.83
C LEU A 4 11.28 10.88 1.18
N PHE A 5 11.17 10.78 -0.14
CA PHE A 5 11.60 9.59 -0.88
C PHE A 5 13.06 9.60 -1.30
N LYS A 6 13.64 10.77 -1.51
CA LYS A 6 15.03 10.91 -1.97
C LYS A 6 16.03 11.00 -0.82
N ASP A 7 15.63 11.62 0.29
CA ASP A 7 16.52 11.93 1.40
C ASP A 7 16.18 11.14 2.66
N ILE A 8 14.95 11.24 3.17
CA ILE A 8 14.56 10.69 4.47
C ILE A 8 14.53 9.16 4.46
N ILE A 9 13.82 8.54 3.54
CA ILE A 9 13.74 7.07 3.46
C ILE A 9 15.11 6.45 3.16
N PRO A 10 15.90 6.93 2.20
CA PRO A 10 17.25 6.42 2.01
C PRO A 10 18.18 6.62 3.21
N SER A 11 18.01 7.69 3.99
CA SER A 11 18.80 7.89 5.20
C SER A 11 18.56 6.82 6.25
N ILE A 12 17.30 6.39 6.41
CA ILE A 12 16.93 5.31 7.32
C ILE A 12 17.45 3.95 6.83
N LEU A 13 17.30 3.66 5.55
CA LEU A 13 17.55 2.35 4.97
C LEU A 13 19.00 2.12 4.56
N HIS A 14 19.71 3.16 4.14
CA HIS A 14 21.00 3.03 3.48
C HIS A 14 22.12 3.90 4.06
N THR A 15 21.99 5.23 3.97
CA THR A 15 23.11 6.13 4.30
C THR A 15 23.35 6.31 5.78
N LYS A 16 22.32 6.16 6.60
CA LYS A 16 22.34 6.31 8.06
C LYS A 16 22.80 7.70 8.56
N ASN A 17 22.69 8.69 7.70
CA ASN A 17 22.96 10.08 8.04
C ASN A 17 21.66 10.79 8.45
N HIS A 18 21.72 11.60 9.49
CA HIS A 18 20.58 12.41 9.90
C HIS A 18 20.34 13.54 8.89
N VAL A 19 19.19 13.53 8.23
CA VAL A 19 18.82 14.49 7.18
C VAL A 19 17.50 15.22 7.46
N LEU A 20 16.83 14.90 8.57
CA LEU A 20 15.57 15.52 8.93
C LEU A 20 15.80 16.91 9.55
N ASP A 21 15.55 17.95 8.80
CA ASP A 21 15.68 19.34 9.25
C ASP A 21 14.36 19.89 9.82
N ASN A 22 13.24 19.44 9.27
CA ASN A 22 11.91 19.94 9.63
C ASN A 22 10.93 18.77 9.80
N ASP A 23 10.25 18.74 10.94
CA ASP A 23 9.25 17.70 11.26
C ASP A 23 8.09 17.65 10.24
N LYS A 24 7.81 18.76 9.57
CA LYS A 24 6.75 18.83 8.54
C LYS A 24 7.07 18.02 7.28
N ASP A 25 8.33 17.79 7.02
CA ASP A 25 8.77 17.01 5.85
C ASP A 25 8.61 15.49 6.06
N TYR A 26 8.32 15.07 7.29
CA TYR A 26 8.19 13.67 7.68
C TYR A 26 6.73 13.23 7.78
N SER A 27 6.34 12.27 6.97
CA SER A 27 5.04 11.61 7.09
C SER A 27 5.22 10.21 7.68
N ALA A 28 4.86 10.03 8.94
CA ALA A 28 5.03 8.76 9.66
C ALA A 28 4.34 7.59 8.94
N PHE A 29 3.12 7.81 8.44
CA PHE A 29 2.39 6.77 7.70
C PHE A 29 3.13 6.34 6.43
N VAL A 30 3.59 7.28 5.62
CA VAL A 30 4.29 6.99 4.36
C VAL A 30 5.63 6.31 4.61
N VAL A 31 6.39 6.80 5.60
CA VAL A 31 7.70 6.21 5.96
C VAL A 31 7.52 4.79 6.48
N ASN A 32 6.62 4.56 7.41
CA ASN A 32 6.37 3.22 7.97
C ASN A 32 5.90 2.25 6.89
N ARG A 33 5.04 2.70 5.99
CA ARG A 33 4.59 1.89 4.84
C ARG A 33 5.74 1.55 3.91
N ALA A 34 6.56 2.52 3.52
CA ALA A 34 7.69 2.29 2.62
C ALA A 34 8.71 1.32 3.22
N ILE A 35 9.01 1.46 4.51
CA ILE A 35 9.94 0.58 5.24
C ILE A 35 9.36 -0.83 5.38
N SER A 36 8.06 -0.99 5.57
CA SER A 36 7.40 -2.29 5.75
C SER A 36 7.51 -3.21 4.53
N PHE A 37 7.81 -2.70 3.34
CA PHE A 37 8.07 -3.52 2.15
C PHE A 37 9.41 -4.25 2.18
N HIS A 38 10.30 -3.87 3.08
CA HIS A 38 11.57 -4.56 3.28
C HIS A 38 11.44 -5.57 4.41
N TYR A 39 11.72 -6.82 4.11
CA TYR A 39 11.52 -7.95 5.01
C TYR A 39 12.19 -7.78 6.38
N ASP A 40 13.38 -7.23 6.42
CA ASP A 40 14.15 -7.01 7.63
C ASP A 40 13.74 -5.76 8.44
N CYS A 41 12.83 -4.94 7.90
CA CYS A 41 12.40 -3.68 8.52
C CYS A 41 10.93 -3.73 9.01
N VAL A 42 10.19 -4.81 8.76
CA VAL A 42 8.76 -4.93 9.09
C VAL A 42 8.51 -4.76 10.58
N LEU A 43 9.34 -5.33 11.43
CA LEU A 43 9.17 -5.24 12.89
C LEU A 43 9.34 -3.81 13.41
N GLN A 44 10.32 -3.08 12.89
CA GLN A 44 10.56 -1.69 13.26
C GLN A 44 9.41 -0.78 12.79
N ALA A 45 8.91 -0.99 11.57
CA ALA A 45 7.74 -0.28 11.04
C ALA A 45 6.49 -0.54 11.89
N ASN A 46 6.24 -1.79 12.27
CA ASN A 46 5.13 -2.16 13.14
C ASN A 46 5.25 -1.56 14.54
N GLU A 47 6.45 -1.51 15.11
CA GLU A 47 6.67 -0.89 16.40
C GLU A 47 6.33 0.61 16.38
N MET A 48 6.71 1.33 15.33
CA MET A 48 6.33 2.73 15.19
C MET A 48 4.84 2.92 14.95
N ASN A 49 4.17 2.02 14.26
CA ASN A 49 2.72 2.05 14.08
C ASN A 49 1.94 1.87 15.40
N ARG A 50 2.52 1.22 16.41
CA ARG A 50 1.92 1.10 17.74
C ARG A 50 1.92 2.40 18.53
N PHE A 51 2.80 3.33 18.21
CA PHE A 51 2.98 4.60 18.91
C PHE A 51 2.81 5.81 17.96
N PRO A 52 1.62 6.01 17.37
CA PRO A 52 1.43 7.08 16.38
C PRO A 52 1.51 8.48 16.99
N SER A 53 1.38 8.60 18.32
CA SER A 53 1.47 9.88 19.04
C SER A 53 2.89 10.32 19.39
N LEU A 54 3.91 9.49 19.12
CA LEU A 54 5.29 9.88 19.35
C LEU A 54 5.69 11.07 18.48
N PRO A 55 6.51 12.00 19.00
CA PRO A 55 7.08 13.06 18.19
C PRO A 55 7.82 12.52 16.97
N VAL A 56 7.69 13.20 15.86
CA VAL A 56 8.28 12.81 14.56
C VAL A 56 9.78 12.56 14.67
N ASN A 57 10.51 13.43 15.35
CA ASN A 57 11.94 13.29 15.55
C ASN A 57 12.31 11.99 16.29
N MET A 58 11.54 11.60 17.30
CA MET A 58 11.75 10.36 18.03
C MET A 58 11.48 9.13 17.15
N GLN A 59 10.43 9.14 16.33
CA GLN A 59 10.14 8.08 15.38
C GLN A 59 11.27 7.94 14.35
N TYR A 60 11.72 9.04 13.80
CA TYR A 60 12.82 9.06 12.83
C TYR A 60 14.11 8.53 13.43
N GLN A 61 14.50 8.98 14.61
CA GLN A 61 15.70 8.51 15.30
C GLN A 61 15.64 7.02 15.65
N PHE A 62 14.49 6.53 16.11
CA PHE A 62 14.31 5.10 16.38
C PHE A 62 14.57 4.27 15.11
N LEU A 63 13.95 4.63 13.99
CA LEU A 63 14.15 3.93 12.72
C LEU A 63 15.59 4.05 12.22
N LEU A 64 16.17 5.23 12.33
CA LEU A 64 17.56 5.48 11.93
C LEU A 64 18.56 4.60 12.69
N ASN A 65 18.36 4.42 13.98
CA ASN A 65 19.27 3.69 14.86
C ASN A 65 18.99 2.18 14.92
N SER A 66 17.76 1.74 14.70
CA SER A 66 17.37 0.34 14.82
C SER A 66 17.47 -0.46 13.52
N ILE A 67 17.43 0.20 12.37
CA ILE A 67 17.48 -0.45 11.05
C ILE A 67 18.94 -0.51 10.57
N ARG A 68 19.37 -1.69 10.13
CA ARG A 68 20.70 -1.89 9.56
C ARG A 68 20.83 -1.15 8.22
N GLY A 69 21.90 -0.37 8.06
CA GLY A 69 22.19 0.38 6.84
C GLY A 69 22.84 -0.48 5.74
N TYR A 70 22.11 -0.77 4.68
CA TYR A 70 22.64 -1.31 3.43
C TYR A 70 21.71 -1.00 2.27
N LYS A 71 22.22 -1.07 1.05
CA LYS A 71 21.43 -0.79 -0.15
C LYS A 71 20.46 -1.95 -0.41
N ARG A 72 19.16 -1.66 -0.33
CA ARG A 72 18.08 -2.62 -0.58
C ARG A 72 17.51 -2.46 -1.97
N PRO A 73 17.02 -3.55 -2.60
CA PRO A 73 16.31 -3.43 -3.88
C PRO A 73 15.03 -2.62 -3.71
N PHE A 74 14.69 -1.85 -4.74
CA PHE A 74 13.44 -1.09 -4.76
C PHE A 74 12.23 -2.04 -4.76
N ARG A 75 11.26 -1.79 -3.87
CA ARG A 75 9.98 -2.49 -3.81
C ARG A 75 8.87 -1.57 -4.29
N LYS A 76 8.17 -1.99 -5.32
CA LYS A 76 6.99 -1.26 -5.81
C LYS A 76 5.83 -1.46 -4.85
N TRP A 77 5.06 -0.39 -4.64
CA TRP A 77 3.77 -0.49 -3.99
C TRP A 77 2.79 -1.22 -4.91
N GLU A 78 1.94 -2.06 -4.33
CA GLU A 78 0.91 -2.75 -5.11
C GLU A 78 -0.04 -1.74 -5.72
N LYS A 79 -0.35 -1.95 -7.01
CA LYS A 79 -1.33 -1.14 -7.71
C LYS A 79 -2.74 -1.52 -7.24
N ARG A 80 -3.65 -0.55 -7.22
CA ARG A 80 -5.06 -0.76 -6.90
C ARG A 80 -5.70 -1.85 -7.76
N GLU A 81 -5.37 -1.90 -9.04
CA GLU A 81 -5.86 -2.92 -9.97
C GLU A 81 -5.52 -4.35 -9.52
N THR A 82 -4.31 -4.56 -9.00
CA THR A 82 -3.89 -5.87 -8.48
C THR A 82 -4.71 -6.26 -7.24
N ILE A 83 -5.05 -5.30 -6.39
CA ILE A 83 -5.89 -5.51 -5.21
C ILE A 83 -7.32 -5.87 -5.63
N GLU A 84 -7.89 -5.15 -6.59
CA GLU A 84 -9.24 -5.43 -7.13
C GLU A 84 -9.30 -6.82 -7.76
N ASN A 85 -8.28 -7.23 -8.49
CA ASN A 85 -8.18 -8.58 -9.06
C ASN A 85 -8.11 -9.65 -7.98
N LEU A 86 -7.35 -9.40 -6.91
CA LEU A 86 -7.26 -10.30 -5.76
C LEU A 86 -8.63 -10.48 -5.08
N ASP A 87 -9.35 -9.40 -4.84
CA ASP A 87 -10.67 -9.43 -4.24
C ASP A 87 -11.69 -10.17 -5.12
N ALA A 88 -11.64 -9.96 -6.43
CA ALA A 88 -12.48 -10.68 -7.38
C ALA A 88 -12.24 -12.20 -7.35
N VAL A 89 -10.99 -12.64 -7.31
CA VAL A 89 -10.63 -14.07 -7.22
C VAL A 89 -11.06 -14.65 -5.88
N LYS A 90 -10.87 -13.93 -4.78
CA LYS A 90 -11.32 -14.36 -3.45
C LYS A 90 -12.83 -14.58 -3.40
N GLU A 91 -13.59 -13.65 -3.96
CA GLU A 91 -15.06 -13.72 -3.98
C GLU A 91 -15.55 -14.87 -4.86
N TYR A 92 -15.02 -14.99 -6.06
CA TYR A 92 -15.45 -16.00 -7.03
C TYR A 92 -15.20 -17.44 -6.57
N TYR A 93 -14.00 -17.72 -6.05
CA TYR A 93 -13.60 -19.06 -5.60
C TYR A 93 -13.76 -19.28 -4.08
N ASN A 94 -14.11 -18.26 -3.33
CA ASN A 94 -14.14 -18.27 -1.87
C ASN A 94 -12.79 -18.68 -1.25
N TYR A 95 -11.70 -18.14 -1.78
CA TYR A 95 -10.35 -18.42 -1.34
C TYR A 95 -9.89 -17.50 -0.21
N SER A 96 -8.95 -18.00 0.61
CA SER A 96 -8.16 -17.15 1.50
C SER A 96 -7.22 -16.23 0.71
N ASN A 97 -6.68 -15.18 1.36
CA ASN A 97 -5.74 -14.25 0.72
C ASN A 97 -4.56 -14.96 0.07
N GLN A 98 -3.98 -15.96 0.74
CA GLN A 98 -2.82 -16.68 0.21
C GLN A 98 -3.18 -17.50 -1.04
N LYS A 99 -4.26 -18.26 -0.98
CA LYS A 99 -4.73 -19.03 -2.15
C LYS A 99 -5.12 -18.16 -3.34
N ALA A 100 -5.74 -17.00 -3.07
CA ALA A 100 -6.08 -16.05 -4.12
C ALA A 100 -4.84 -15.43 -4.78
N LYS A 101 -3.79 -15.14 -4.03
CA LYS A 101 -2.50 -14.69 -4.58
C LYS A 101 -1.85 -15.75 -5.46
N ASP A 102 -1.86 -16.99 -5.03
CA ASP A 102 -1.31 -18.11 -5.80
C ASP A 102 -2.11 -18.33 -7.09
N ALA A 103 -3.42 -18.24 -7.02
CA ALA A 103 -4.31 -18.36 -8.19
C ALA A 103 -4.11 -17.21 -9.20
N LEU A 104 -3.90 -15.96 -8.73
CA LEU A 104 -3.64 -14.83 -9.63
C LEU A 104 -2.40 -14.99 -10.50
N VAL A 105 -1.38 -15.66 -10.00
CA VAL A 105 -0.16 -15.95 -10.77
C VAL A 105 -0.45 -16.86 -11.96
N LEU A 106 -1.45 -17.74 -11.84
CA LEU A 106 -1.82 -18.75 -12.86
C LEU A 106 -2.90 -18.24 -13.83
N LEU A 107 -3.63 -17.18 -13.50
CA LEU A 107 -4.74 -16.67 -14.28
C LEU A 107 -4.28 -15.62 -15.30
N ASP A 108 -4.78 -15.74 -16.53
CA ASP A 108 -4.60 -14.75 -17.58
C ASP A 108 -5.56 -13.56 -17.41
N ALA A 109 -5.22 -12.41 -18.04
CA ALA A 109 -6.04 -11.21 -18.01
C ALA A 109 -7.49 -11.48 -18.49
N THR A 110 -7.67 -12.30 -19.52
CA THR A 110 -9.00 -12.69 -20.04
C THR A 110 -9.81 -13.50 -19.04
N GLN A 111 -9.15 -14.39 -18.30
CA GLN A 111 -9.77 -15.19 -17.24
C GLN A 111 -10.21 -14.32 -16.07
N ILE A 112 -9.39 -13.35 -15.67
CA ILE A 112 -9.71 -12.39 -14.61
C ILE A 112 -10.92 -11.53 -15.02
N GLU A 113 -10.97 -11.04 -16.26
CA GLU A 113 -12.13 -10.31 -16.77
C GLU A 113 -13.40 -11.16 -16.77
N THR A 114 -13.31 -12.41 -17.13
CA THR A 114 -14.42 -13.35 -17.09
C THR A 114 -14.93 -13.54 -15.68
N ILE A 115 -14.05 -13.72 -14.70
CA ILE A 115 -14.39 -13.80 -13.28
C ILE A 115 -15.10 -12.53 -12.79
N LYS A 116 -14.60 -11.36 -13.15
CA LYS A 116 -15.24 -10.08 -12.81
C LYS A 116 -16.64 -9.95 -13.42
N LYS A 117 -16.85 -10.41 -14.64
CA LYS A 117 -18.17 -10.43 -15.30
C LYS A 117 -19.14 -11.38 -14.62
N GLU A 118 -18.69 -12.56 -14.21
CA GLU A 118 -19.50 -13.55 -13.50
C GLU A 118 -19.96 -13.04 -12.13
N ILE A 119 -19.09 -12.41 -11.37
CA ILE A 119 -19.41 -11.78 -10.08
C ILE A 119 -20.46 -10.68 -10.27
N ASN A 120 -20.28 -9.84 -11.30
CA ASN A 120 -21.22 -8.73 -11.58
C ASN A 120 -22.59 -9.17 -12.06
N LYS A 121 -22.74 -10.36 -12.60
CA LYS A 121 -24.05 -10.90 -13.01
C LYS A 121 -24.95 -11.28 -11.84
N GLY A 122 -24.38 -11.55 -10.68
CA GLY A 122 -25.10 -12.01 -9.50
C GLY A 122 -25.53 -10.90 -8.52
N GLY A 123 -25.13 -9.64 -8.72
CA GLY A 123 -25.36 -8.53 -7.80
C GLY A 123 -26.07 -7.32 -8.42
N ILE A 124 -26.82 -6.59 -7.60
CA ILE A 124 -27.30 -5.26 -7.96
C ILE A 124 -26.09 -4.35 -8.06
N ASN A 125 -25.83 -3.86 -9.26
CA ASN A 125 -24.70 -2.98 -9.53
C ASN A 125 -25.05 -1.57 -9.04
N ASP A 126 -24.82 -1.27 -7.76
CA ASP A 126 -25.02 0.05 -7.16
C ASP A 126 -24.02 1.11 -7.67
N SER A 127 -23.09 0.71 -8.54
CA SER A 127 -22.04 1.59 -9.05
C SER A 127 -22.41 2.39 -10.31
N LYS A 128 -23.64 2.23 -10.84
CA LYS A 128 -24.10 3.14 -11.90
C LYS A 128 -24.71 4.38 -11.25
N PRO A 129 -24.12 5.57 -11.46
CA PRO A 129 -24.79 6.79 -11.03
C PRO A 129 -26.17 6.83 -11.70
N ARG A 130 -27.24 6.90 -10.91
CA ARG A 130 -28.57 7.19 -11.40
C ARG A 130 -28.50 8.47 -12.21
N ARG A 131 -28.56 8.36 -13.52
CA ARG A 131 -28.88 9.52 -14.35
C ARG A 131 -30.24 10.01 -13.92
N LEU A 132 -30.26 11.12 -13.20
CA LEU A 132 -31.47 11.88 -12.98
C LEU A 132 -32.02 12.16 -14.37
N ARG A 133 -33.15 11.52 -14.70
CA ARG A 133 -33.96 11.90 -15.84
C ARG A 133 -34.38 13.34 -15.58
N GLY A 134 -33.82 14.25 -16.33
CA GLY A 134 -34.30 15.62 -16.35
C GLY A 134 -35.76 15.59 -16.68
N SER A 135 -36.58 16.10 -15.77
CA SER A 135 -37.97 16.41 -16.02
C SER A 135 -37.99 17.38 -17.18
N LYS A 136 -38.45 16.94 -18.34
CA LYS A 136 -38.95 17.85 -19.37
C LYS A 136 -40.18 18.49 -18.82
N THR A 137 -40.06 19.70 -18.30
CA THR A 137 -41.18 20.62 -18.22
C THR A 137 -41.40 21.16 -19.62
N SER A 138 -42.49 20.73 -20.21
CA SER A 138 -43.10 21.41 -21.36
C SER A 138 -43.64 22.74 -20.92
#